data_22f29a182e57e714f08bdfba46c80042
#
_entry.id   22f29a182e57e714f08bdfba46c80042
#
_cell.length_a   1.000
_cell.length_b   1.000
_cell.length_c   1.000
_cell.angle_alpha   90.00
_cell.angle_beta   90.00
_cell.angle_gamma   90.00
#
_symmetry.space_group_name_H-M   'P 1'
#
loop_
_entity.id
_entity.type
_entity.pdbx_description
1 polymer ?
#
loop_
_entity_poly.entity_id
_entity_poly.type
_entity_poly.pdbx_seq_one_letter_code
_entity_poly.pdbx_strand_id
1 'polypeptide(L)'
;MKATVSYKQVDIDGVYDAILIGSGPGSLVTAAALSKKGKKCLVLERHYAPGGYTHVFKRRHYEWDVGVHYVGEVMRPNSMLSRLFRYVSDGSLQWADMGEVYDRIRFGDEIYDFVKGRQAWLDRMKTYFPSKADGKALDAYMEAVLDASSQARSFFAEKVVPGIVASVAGGRMRRGFMKHGSASTLEVLSKLTSN
;
A
#
# COMPACT_ATOMS: atom_id res chain seq x y z
N MET A 1 -6.88 -26.61 -3.10
CA MET A 1 -5.43 -26.77 -3.31
C MET A 1 -4.70 -26.01 -2.19
N LYS A 2 -3.76 -26.63 -1.47
CA LYS A 2 -2.98 -25.88 -0.47
C LYS A 2 -2.09 -24.87 -1.19
N ALA A 3 -2.14 -23.61 -0.78
CA ALA A 3 -1.37 -22.53 -1.40
C ALA A 3 0.14 -22.62 -1.11
N THR A 4 0.52 -23.43 -0.10
CA THR A 4 1.92 -23.61 0.30
C THR A 4 2.19 -25.07 0.64
N VAL A 5 3.46 -25.46 0.47
CA VAL A 5 3.97 -26.77 0.84
C VAL A 5 5.21 -26.56 1.71
N SER A 6 5.39 -27.41 2.76
CA SER A 6 6.59 -27.36 3.58
C SER A 6 7.82 -27.74 2.75
N TYR A 7 8.92 -27.01 2.89
CA TYR A 7 10.19 -27.34 2.22
C TYR A 7 10.69 -28.75 2.55
N LYS A 8 10.25 -29.34 3.67
CA LYS A 8 10.57 -30.72 4.05
C LYS A 8 9.80 -31.78 3.25
N GLN A 9 8.78 -31.35 2.48
CA GLN A 9 7.87 -32.21 1.72
C GLN A 9 8.01 -32.03 0.22
N VAL A 10 8.87 -31.13 -0.22
CA VAL A 10 9.06 -30.78 -1.64
C VAL A 10 10.53 -30.83 -1.95
N ASP A 11 10.83 -31.56 -3.02
CA ASP A 11 12.11 -31.42 -3.69
C ASP A 11 12.10 -30.07 -4.44
N ILE A 12 12.98 -29.18 -4.00
CA ILE A 12 13.17 -27.85 -4.61
C ILE A 12 14.33 -27.85 -5.62
N ASP A 13 14.93 -29.02 -5.86
CA ASP A 13 15.96 -29.17 -6.85
C ASP A 13 15.38 -28.95 -8.24
N GLY A 14 15.80 -27.87 -8.86
CA GLY A 14 15.32 -27.49 -10.18
C GLY A 14 15.82 -26.15 -10.62
N VAL A 15 15.73 -25.92 -11.92
CA VAL A 15 16.05 -24.61 -12.51
C VAL A 15 14.82 -23.72 -12.42
N TYR A 16 14.99 -22.56 -11.84
CA TYR A 16 13.98 -21.51 -11.73
C TYR A 16 14.44 -20.27 -12.47
N ASP A 17 13.52 -19.59 -13.16
CA ASP A 17 13.79 -18.28 -13.78
C ASP A 17 13.89 -17.17 -12.73
N ALA A 18 13.15 -17.31 -11.61
CA ALA A 18 13.18 -16.36 -10.50
C ALA A 18 12.95 -17.04 -9.15
N ILE A 19 13.70 -16.61 -8.15
CA ILE A 19 13.51 -16.99 -6.75
C ILE A 19 13.14 -15.72 -5.98
N LEU A 20 11.96 -15.74 -5.34
CA LEU A 20 11.44 -14.62 -4.56
C LEU A 20 11.51 -14.96 -3.07
N ILE A 21 12.13 -14.09 -2.30
CA ILE A 21 12.32 -14.28 -0.86
C ILE A 21 11.23 -13.49 -0.14
N GLY A 22 10.37 -14.21 0.59
CA GLY A 22 9.17 -13.71 1.21
C GLY A 22 7.96 -13.76 0.27
N SER A 23 6.78 -13.92 0.85
CA SER A 23 5.50 -14.00 0.14
C SER A 23 4.60 -12.80 0.38
N GLY A 24 5.17 -11.63 0.67
CA GLY A 24 4.40 -10.39 0.71
C GLY A 24 3.78 -10.05 -0.66
N PRO A 25 2.82 -9.10 -0.72
CA PRO A 25 2.10 -8.76 -1.95
C PRO A 25 3.01 -8.46 -3.15
N GLY A 26 4.13 -7.78 -2.92
CA GLY A 26 5.09 -7.47 -3.99
C GLY A 26 5.67 -8.73 -4.64
N SER A 27 6.12 -9.69 -3.83
CA SER A 27 6.65 -10.96 -4.32
C SER A 27 5.57 -11.80 -5.02
N LEU A 28 4.38 -11.90 -4.41
CA LEU A 28 3.28 -12.69 -5.00
C LEU A 28 2.82 -12.11 -6.34
N VAL A 29 2.68 -10.80 -6.44
CA VAL A 29 2.34 -10.11 -7.69
C VAL A 29 3.43 -10.32 -8.74
N THR A 30 4.70 -10.22 -8.34
CA THR A 30 5.84 -10.45 -9.25
C THR A 30 5.85 -11.88 -9.76
N ALA A 31 5.70 -12.87 -8.86
CA ALA A 31 5.64 -14.27 -9.24
C ALA A 31 4.47 -14.56 -10.19
N ALA A 32 3.28 -14.03 -9.90
CA ALA A 32 2.10 -14.18 -10.76
C ALA A 32 2.34 -13.56 -12.14
N ALA A 33 2.91 -12.34 -12.19
CA ALA A 33 3.19 -11.66 -13.47
C ALA A 33 4.24 -12.40 -14.31
N LEU A 34 5.29 -12.93 -13.68
CA LEU A 34 6.33 -13.73 -14.36
C LEU A 34 5.76 -15.07 -14.83
N SER A 35 4.96 -15.75 -14.02
CA SER A 35 4.32 -17.01 -14.38
C SER A 35 3.38 -16.86 -15.59
N LYS A 36 2.67 -15.73 -15.68
CA LYS A 36 1.87 -15.39 -16.89
C LYS A 36 2.73 -15.20 -18.15
N LYS A 37 4.02 -15.02 -18.00
CA LYS A 37 5.00 -14.97 -19.10
C LYS A 37 5.73 -16.30 -19.32
N GLY A 38 5.23 -17.38 -18.72
CA GLY A 38 5.81 -18.72 -18.82
C GLY A 38 7.07 -18.93 -17.97
N LYS A 39 7.36 -18.02 -17.03
CA LYS A 39 8.52 -18.12 -16.15
C LYS A 39 8.25 -19.02 -14.96
N LYS A 40 9.18 -19.91 -14.64
CA LYS A 40 9.13 -20.79 -13.47
C LYS A 40 9.65 -20.02 -12.25
N CYS A 41 8.76 -19.76 -11.29
CA CYS A 41 9.09 -19.00 -10.09
C CYS A 41 9.05 -19.89 -8.85
N LEU A 42 10.00 -19.66 -7.94
CA LEU A 42 10.02 -20.22 -6.58
C LEU A 42 9.81 -19.09 -5.59
N VAL A 43 8.81 -19.20 -4.72
CA VAL A 43 8.58 -18.24 -3.63
C VAL A 43 8.91 -18.94 -2.32
N LEU A 44 9.87 -18.40 -1.58
CA LEU A 44 10.30 -18.90 -0.28
C LEU A 44 9.71 -18.03 0.82
N GLU A 45 8.93 -18.63 1.72
CA GLU A 45 8.31 -17.96 2.87
C GLU A 45 8.77 -18.61 4.17
N ARG A 46 9.20 -17.78 5.12
CA ARG A 46 9.65 -18.24 6.43
C ARG A 46 8.47 -18.39 7.41
N HIS A 47 7.43 -17.58 7.24
CA HIS A 47 6.27 -17.59 8.12
C HIS A 47 5.39 -18.82 7.83
N TYR A 48 4.58 -19.23 8.80
CA TYR A 48 3.68 -20.38 8.66
C TYR A 48 2.53 -20.11 7.66
N ALA A 49 2.22 -18.85 7.39
CA ALA A 49 1.21 -18.43 6.43
C ALA A 49 1.82 -17.49 5.38
N PRO A 50 1.49 -17.64 4.08
CA PRO A 50 1.91 -16.71 3.05
C PRO A 50 1.11 -15.41 3.13
N GLY A 51 1.66 -14.34 2.52
CA GLY A 51 0.95 -13.07 2.38
C GLY A 51 1.66 -11.88 3.04
N GLY A 52 2.67 -12.11 3.88
CA GLY A 52 3.30 -11.02 4.64
C GLY A 52 2.23 -10.30 5.49
N TYR A 53 2.18 -8.98 5.49
CA TYR A 53 1.16 -8.22 6.24
C TYR A 53 -0.27 -8.32 5.67
N THR A 54 -0.49 -9.03 4.57
CA THR A 54 -1.83 -9.30 4.04
C THR A 54 -2.37 -10.67 4.44
N HIS A 55 -1.68 -11.43 5.29
CA HIS A 55 -2.23 -12.68 5.81
C HIS A 55 -3.21 -12.43 6.95
N VAL A 56 -4.04 -13.42 7.19
CA VAL A 56 -5.05 -13.41 8.27
C VAL A 56 -4.71 -14.48 9.30
N PHE A 57 -5.19 -14.32 10.52
CA PHE A 57 -5.16 -15.35 11.54
C PHE A 57 -6.53 -15.57 12.16
N LYS A 58 -6.76 -16.79 12.66
CA LYS A 58 -8.03 -17.19 13.27
C LYS A 58 -7.87 -17.52 14.74
N ARG A 59 -8.86 -17.13 15.54
CA ARG A 59 -9.03 -17.52 16.93
C ARG A 59 -10.49 -17.88 17.18
N ARG A 60 -10.78 -19.12 17.49
CA ARG A 60 -12.15 -19.63 17.60
C ARG A 60 -12.96 -19.38 16.32
N HIS A 61 -13.98 -18.54 16.40
CA HIS A 61 -14.88 -18.19 15.28
C HIS A 61 -14.52 -16.85 14.61
N TYR A 62 -13.46 -16.19 15.08
CA TYR A 62 -13.07 -14.88 14.59
C TYR A 62 -11.86 -14.98 13.68
N GLU A 63 -11.83 -14.11 12.69
CA GLU A 63 -10.74 -13.94 11.75
C GLU A 63 -10.30 -12.48 11.77
N TRP A 64 -9.00 -12.26 11.80
CA TRP A 64 -8.40 -10.93 11.84
C TRP A 64 -7.33 -10.79 10.78
N ASP A 65 -7.27 -9.61 10.19
CA ASP A 65 -6.14 -9.19 9.40
C ASP A 65 -4.94 -8.87 10.30
N VAL A 66 -3.74 -9.08 9.79
CA VAL A 66 -2.52 -8.83 10.56
C VAL A 66 -2.05 -7.39 10.40
N GLY A 67 -2.01 -6.88 9.19
CA GLY A 67 -1.46 -5.55 8.95
C GLY A 67 -2.26 -4.70 7.97
N VAL A 68 -2.79 -5.29 6.91
CA VAL A 68 -3.56 -4.57 5.88
C VAL A 68 -5.04 -4.91 6.04
N HIS A 69 -5.83 -3.95 6.49
CA HIS A 69 -7.26 -4.13 6.74
C HIS A 69 -8.13 -3.70 5.57
N TYR A 70 -7.67 -2.74 4.77
CA TYR A 70 -8.36 -2.26 3.58
C TYR A 70 -7.37 -1.75 2.54
N VAL A 71 -7.80 -1.69 1.29
CA VAL A 71 -6.98 -1.23 0.17
C VAL A 71 -7.73 -0.15 -0.60
N GLY A 72 -7.12 1.02 -0.72
CA GLY A 72 -7.67 2.12 -1.50
C GLY A 72 -7.52 1.92 -3.01
N GLU A 73 -8.30 2.65 -3.79
CA GLU A 73 -8.21 2.76 -5.26
C GLU A 73 -8.50 1.48 -6.06
N VAL A 74 -8.67 0.32 -5.42
CA VAL A 74 -8.85 -0.97 -6.12
C VAL A 74 -10.16 -1.07 -6.89
N MET A 75 -11.21 -0.38 -6.43
CA MET A 75 -12.50 -0.32 -7.11
C MET A 75 -12.57 0.80 -8.15
N ARG A 76 -11.61 1.73 -8.16
CA ARG A 76 -11.57 2.82 -9.13
C ARG A 76 -11.12 2.30 -10.49
N PRO A 77 -11.94 2.37 -11.53
CA PRO A 77 -11.56 1.94 -12.86
C PRO A 77 -10.27 2.63 -13.32
N ASN A 78 -9.37 1.88 -13.94
CA ASN A 78 -8.10 2.38 -14.48
C ASN A 78 -7.07 2.89 -13.46
N SER A 79 -7.31 2.77 -12.16
CA SER A 79 -6.23 2.95 -11.18
C SER A 79 -5.13 1.91 -11.39
N MET A 80 -3.91 2.22 -10.96
CA MET A 80 -2.78 1.29 -11.08
C MET A 80 -3.07 -0.03 -10.33
N LEU A 81 -3.61 0.06 -9.11
CA LEU A 81 -3.91 -1.11 -8.29
C LEU A 81 -5.06 -1.93 -8.87
N SER A 82 -6.15 -1.30 -9.35
CA SER A 82 -7.24 -2.01 -10.01
C SER A 82 -6.75 -2.81 -11.22
N ARG A 83 -5.92 -2.19 -12.07
CA ARG A 83 -5.34 -2.86 -13.25
C ARG A 83 -4.40 -3.99 -12.86
N LEU A 84 -3.56 -3.78 -11.86
CA LEU A 84 -2.59 -4.76 -11.37
C LEU A 84 -3.30 -6.00 -10.83
N PHE A 85 -4.22 -5.82 -9.90
CA PHE A 85 -4.96 -6.93 -9.29
C PHE A 85 -5.82 -7.68 -10.32
N ARG A 86 -6.44 -6.96 -11.25
CA ARG A 86 -7.17 -7.60 -12.37
C ARG A 86 -6.24 -8.44 -13.23
N TYR A 87 -5.06 -7.95 -13.54
CA TYR A 87 -4.08 -8.67 -14.35
C TYR A 87 -3.59 -9.95 -13.66
N VAL A 88 -3.20 -9.88 -12.37
CA VAL A 88 -2.63 -11.04 -11.69
C VAL A 88 -3.66 -12.09 -11.31
N SER A 89 -4.94 -11.71 -11.16
CA SER A 89 -6.05 -12.60 -10.79
C SER A 89 -6.93 -13.02 -11.96
N ASP A 90 -6.62 -12.62 -13.19
CA ASP A 90 -7.51 -12.80 -14.36
C ASP A 90 -8.92 -12.25 -14.13
N GLY A 91 -9.03 -11.18 -13.32
CA GLY A 91 -10.30 -10.55 -12.97
C GLY A 91 -11.15 -11.33 -11.97
N SER A 92 -10.63 -12.43 -11.42
CA SER A 92 -11.37 -13.27 -10.46
C SER A 92 -11.45 -12.67 -9.05
N LEU A 93 -10.52 -11.77 -8.69
CA LEU A 93 -10.55 -11.12 -7.39
C LEU A 93 -11.67 -10.08 -7.31
N GLN A 94 -12.55 -10.28 -6.36
CA GLN A 94 -13.64 -9.36 -6.07
C GLN A 94 -13.33 -8.55 -4.81
N TRP A 95 -13.78 -7.29 -4.80
CA TRP A 95 -13.59 -6.38 -3.69
C TRP A 95 -14.93 -6.02 -3.08
N ALA A 96 -15.02 -6.07 -1.76
CA ALA A 96 -16.18 -5.56 -1.02
C ALA A 96 -15.99 -4.07 -0.74
N ASP A 97 -17.07 -3.31 -0.89
CA ASP A 97 -17.09 -1.90 -0.51
C ASP A 97 -17.29 -1.77 1.01
N MET A 98 -16.46 -0.99 1.67
CA MET A 98 -16.53 -0.76 3.12
C MET A 98 -17.60 0.27 3.53
N GLY A 99 -18.32 0.84 2.59
CA GLY A 99 -19.30 1.90 2.86
C GLY A 99 -18.65 3.28 2.91
N GLU A 100 -19.41 4.28 3.35
CA GLU A 100 -18.97 5.67 3.40
C GLU A 100 -17.88 5.90 4.45
N VAL A 101 -18.05 5.34 5.65
CA VAL A 101 -17.05 5.36 6.74
C VAL A 101 -16.18 4.12 6.61
N TYR A 102 -14.93 4.29 6.19
CA TYR A 102 -14.03 3.18 5.97
C TYR A 102 -13.12 2.87 7.17
N ASP A 103 -13.00 3.81 8.11
CA ASP A 103 -12.24 3.62 9.34
C ASP A 103 -12.84 4.46 10.47
N ARG A 104 -12.65 4.00 11.71
CA ARG A 104 -13.14 4.68 12.90
C ARG A 104 -12.10 4.58 14.00
N ILE A 105 -11.59 5.72 14.44
CA ILE A 105 -10.62 5.81 15.53
C ILE A 105 -11.33 6.27 16.79
N ARG A 106 -11.14 5.53 17.88
CA ARG A 106 -11.57 5.93 19.22
C ARG A 106 -10.36 6.40 20.02
N PHE A 107 -10.44 7.60 20.55
CA PHE A 107 -9.44 8.16 21.45
C PHE A 107 -10.13 8.63 22.75
N GLY A 108 -9.97 7.85 23.82
CA GLY A 108 -10.77 8.03 25.03
C GLY A 108 -12.26 7.83 24.74
N ASP A 109 -13.08 8.82 25.04
CA ASP A 109 -14.51 8.83 24.78
C ASP A 109 -14.88 9.43 23.42
N GLU A 110 -13.93 10.01 22.73
CA GLU A 110 -14.14 10.61 21.41
C GLU A 110 -14.02 9.58 20.29
N ILE A 111 -14.82 9.78 19.24
CA ILE A 111 -14.86 8.93 18.05
C ILE A 111 -14.66 9.79 16.81
N TYR A 112 -13.70 9.36 15.98
CA TYR A 112 -13.35 10.03 14.74
C TYR A 112 -13.63 9.09 13.56
N ASP A 113 -14.61 9.43 12.75
CA ASP A 113 -14.97 8.68 11.54
C ASP A 113 -14.16 9.19 10.36
N PHE A 114 -13.50 8.25 9.67
CA PHE A 114 -12.79 8.51 8.43
C PHE A 114 -13.68 8.12 7.25
N VAL A 115 -14.01 9.11 6.44
CA VAL A 115 -14.96 8.96 5.33
C VAL A 115 -14.26 8.97 3.98
N LYS A 116 -14.88 8.31 3.00
CA LYS A 116 -14.38 8.26 1.63
C LYS A 116 -14.44 9.62 0.94
N GLY A 117 -13.43 9.91 0.17
CA GLY A 117 -13.35 11.12 -0.66
C GLY A 117 -12.64 12.26 0.05
N ARG A 118 -11.74 12.91 -0.69
CA ARG A 118 -10.87 13.96 -0.18
C ARG A 118 -11.64 15.11 0.47
N GLN A 119 -12.61 15.65 -0.24
CA GLN A 119 -13.38 16.80 0.27
C GLN A 119 -14.24 16.40 1.48
N ALA A 120 -14.94 15.27 1.38
CA ALA A 120 -15.75 14.75 2.48
C ALA A 120 -14.89 14.48 3.74
N TRP A 121 -13.68 13.96 3.56
CA TRP A 121 -12.74 13.74 4.66
C TRP A 121 -12.31 15.08 5.30
N LEU A 122 -11.93 16.08 4.50
CA LEU A 122 -11.58 17.40 5.00
C LEU A 122 -12.74 18.06 5.77
N ASP A 123 -13.93 18.01 5.19
CA ASP A 123 -15.11 18.58 5.83
C ASP A 123 -15.42 17.87 7.15
N ARG A 124 -15.33 16.55 7.19
CA ARG A 124 -15.51 15.75 8.40
C ARG A 124 -14.45 16.09 9.46
N MET A 125 -13.17 16.16 9.10
CA MET A 125 -12.11 16.50 10.04
C MET A 125 -12.30 17.92 10.60
N LYS A 126 -12.71 18.88 9.79
CA LYS A 126 -13.01 20.25 10.23
C LYS A 126 -14.19 20.32 11.20
N THR A 127 -15.10 19.34 11.23
CA THR A 127 -16.13 19.28 12.28
C THR A 127 -15.57 18.84 13.64
N TYR A 128 -14.57 18.00 13.64
CA TYR A 128 -13.89 17.57 14.87
C TYR A 128 -12.92 18.64 15.40
N PHE A 129 -12.29 19.40 14.51
CA PHE A 129 -11.31 20.45 14.81
C PHE A 129 -11.79 21.79 14.23
N PRO A 130 -12.73 22.48 14.94
CA PRO A 130 -13.47 23.60 14.34
C PRO A 130 -12.70 24.93 14.35
N SER A 131 -11.51 24.99 14.95
CA SER A 131 -10.75 26.23 14.95
C SER A 131 -10.28 26.60 13.53
N LYS A 132 -10.21 27.90 13.27
CA LYS A 132 -9.70 28.40 11.96
C LYS A 132 -8.25 27.98 11.72
N ALA A 133 -7.46 27.83 12.78
CA ALA A 133 -6.06 27.39 12.68
C ALA A 133 -6.00 25.92 12.26
N ASP A 134 -6.78 25.05 12.90
CA ASP A 134 -6.84 23.63 12.57
C ASP A 134 -7.37 23.40 11.15
N GLY A 135 -8.39 24.15 10.75
CA GLY A 135 -8.90 24.08 9.38
C GLY A 135 -7.83 24.38 8.33
N LYS A 136 -6.99 25.39 8.57
CA LYS A 136 -5.85 25.70 7.68
C LYS A 136 -4.77 24.61 7.71
N ALA A 137 -4.50 24.04 8.90
CA ALA A 137 -3.53 22.98 9.05
C ALA A 137 -3.98 21.70 8.30
N LEU A 138 -5.27 21.36 8.35
CA LEU A 138 -5.86 20.23 7.61
C LEU A 138 -5.77 20.44 6.09
N ASP A 139 -6.05 21.64 5.60
CA ASP A 139 -5.89 21.96 4.18
C ASP A 139 -4.42 21.83 3.74
N ALA A 140 -3.48 22.40 4.50
CA ALA A 140 -2.06 22.31 4.21
C ALA A 140 -1.51 20.87 4.30
N TYR A 141 -2.01 20.07 5.25
CA TYR A 141 -1.70 18.64 5.32
C TYR A 141 -2.16 17.91 4.06
N MET A 142 -3.39 18.14 3.63
CA MET A 142 -3.92 17.51 2.42
C MET A 142 -3.12 17.91 1.17
N GLU A 143 -2.74 19.17 1.03
CA GLU A 143 -1.88 19.63 -0.06
C GLU A 143 -0.52 18.92 -0.04
N ALA A 144 0.10 18.80 1.13
CA ALA A 144 1.38 18.09 1.27
C ALA A 144 1.27 16.61 0.87
N VAL A 145 0.19 15.92 1.28
CA VAL A 145 -0.07 14.53 0.91
C VAL A 145 -0.26 14.37 -0.60
N LEU A 146 -0.98 15.30 -1.23
CA LEU A 146 -1.21 15.26 -2.68
C LEU A 146 0.06 15.55 -3.47
N ASP A 147 0.86 16.51 -3.03
CA ASP A 147 2.15 16.79 -3.68
C ASP A 147 3.09 15.58 -3.53
N ALA A 148 3.26 15.04 -2.33
CA ALA A 148 4.06 13.83 -2.11
C ALA A 148 3.59 12.67 -3.00
N SER A 149 2.30 12.42 -3.08
CA SER A 149 1.71 11.38 -3.94
C SER A 149 2.00 11.60 -5.42
N SER A 150 1.92 12.84 -5.89
CA SER A 150 2.21 13.19 -7.28
C SER A 150 3.69 12.95 -7.64
N GLN A 151 4.60 13.29 -6.72
CA GLN A 151 6.04 13.14 -6.89
C GLN A 151 6.51 11.68 -6.74
N ALA A 152 5.76 10.86 -6.00
CA ALA A 152 6.10 9.44 -5.76
C ALA A 152 6.24 8.65 -7.06
N ARG A 153 5.46 8.94 -8.09
CA ARG A 153 5.54 8.25 -9.39
C ARG A 153 6.93 8.38 -10.02
N SER A 154 7.49 9.58 -10.05
CA SER A 154 8.82 9.83 -10.60
C SER A 154 9.91 9.16 -9.75
N PHE A 155 9.77 9.21 -8.42
CA PHE A 155 10.66 8.55 -7.48
C PHE A 155 10.72 7.03 -7.69
N PHE A 156 9.57 6.37 -7.80
CA PHE A 156 9.53 4.92 -8.03
C PHE A 156 9.93 4.54 -9.46
N ALA A 157 9.63 5.37 -10.47
CA ALA A 157 10.08 5.14 -11.83
C ALA A 157 11.61 5.12 -11.93
N GLU A 158 12.31 5.96 -11.17
CA GLU A 158 13.78 5.97 -11.10
C GLU A 158 14.36 4.61 -10.69
N LYS A 159 13.64 3.83 -9.87
CA LYS A 159 14.10 2.51 -9.40
C LYS A 159 14.00 1.40 -10.45
N VAL A 160 13.28 1.61 -11.54
CA VAL A 160 13.04 0.60 -12.59
C VAL A 160 13.67 0.96 -13.92
N VAL A 161 14.19 2.17 -14.09
CA VAL A 161 14.91 2.54 -15.32
C VAL A 161 16.34 1.94 -15.32
N PRO A 162 16.94 1.72 -16.52
CA PRO A 162 18.31 1.26 -16.63
C PRO A 162 19.30 2.15 -15.86
N GLY A 163 20.34 1.56 -15.27
CA GLY A 163 21.31 2.26 -14.42
C GLY A 163 21.94 3.49 -15.08
N ILE A 164 22.19 3.45 -16.39
CA ILE A 164 22.71 4.59 -17.15
C ILE A 164 21.71 5.77 -17.12
N VAL A 165 20.41 5.49 -17.27
CA VAL A 165 19.36 6.52 -17.20
C VAL A 165 19.24 7.05 -15.77
N ALA A 166 19.27 6.15 -14.77
CA ALA A 166 19.22 6.53 -13.36
C ALA A 166 20.41 7.40 -12.94
N SER A 167 21.62 7.12 -13.47
CA SER A 167 22.83 7.92 -13.16
C SER A 167 22.73 9.36 -13.66
N VAL A 168 22.11 9.58 -14.81
CA VAL A 168 21.96 10.91 -15.42
C VAL A 168 20.71 11.65 -14.91
N ALA A 169 19.57 10.98 -14.89
CA ALA A 169 18.26 11.60 -14.61
C ALA A 169 17.76 11.36 -13.17
N GLY A 170 18.32 10.38 -12.45
CA GLY A 170 17.81 9.94 -11.15
C GLY A 170 17.73 11.04 -10.10
N GLY A 171 18.74 11.91 -10.03
CA GLY A 171 18.72 13.06 -9.13
C GLY A 171 17.51 13.99 -9.34
N ARG A 172 17.13 14.22 -10.59
CA ARG A 172 15.95 15.02 -10.95
C ARG A 172 14.65 14.27 -10.64
N MET A 173 14.60 12.98 -10.93
CA MET A 173 13.41 12.14 -10.74
C MET A 173 13.02 12.02 -9.27
N ARG A 174 13.98 11.91 -8.33
CA ARG A 174 13.70 11.78 -6.91
C ARG A 174 13.57 13.10 -6.15
N ARG A 175 14.06 14.23 -6.71
CA ARG A 175 14.12 15.53 -6.01
C ARG A 175 12.78 16.00 -5.46
N GLY A 176 11.72 15.87 -6.24
CA GLY A 176 10.37 16.29 -5.83
C GLY A 176 9.88 15.52 -4.62
N PHE A 177 10.00 14.20 -4.64
CA PHE A 177 9.58 13.33 -3.55
C PHE A 177 10.43 13.51 -2.29
N MET A 178 11.75 13.72 -2.44
CA MET A 178 12.66 13.88 -1.30
C MET A 178 12.40 15.13 -0.46
N LYS A 179 11.64 16.11 -0.95
CA LYS A 179 11.17 17.24 -0.12
C LYS A 179 10.27 16.73 1.04
N HIS A 180 9.53 15.66 0.79
CA HIS A 180 8.65 15.03 1.79
C HIS A 180 9.35 13.85 2.47
N GLY A 181 10.05 13.04 1.72
CA GLY A 181 10.68 11.81 2.21
C GLY A 181 11.93 12.02 3.09
N SER A 182 12.45 13.22 3.22
CA SER A 182 13.60 13.54 4.08
C SER A 182 13.21 14.02 5.48
N ALA A 183 11.93 14.25 5.75
CA ALA A 183 11.42 14.65 7.06
C ALA A 183 10.56 13.53 7.65
N SER A 184 10.55 13.41 8.97
CA SER A 184 9.62 12.52 9.66
C SER A 184 8.20 13.08 9.61
N THR A 185 7.19 12.22 9.74
CA THR A 185 5.79 12.65 9.83
C THR A 185 5.57 13.64 10.98
N LEU A 186 6.20 13.37 12.13
CA LEU A 186 6.10 14.25 13.29
C LEU A 186 6.65 15.66 13.00
N GLU A 187 7.80 15.76 12.34
CA GLU A 187 8.38 17.06 11.96
C GLU A 187 7.48 17.84 11.00
N VAL A 188 6.82 17.14 10.07
CA VAL A 188 5.87 17.78 9.14
C VAL A 188 4.62 18.26 9.90
N LEU A 189 4.02 17.38 10.70
CA LEU A 189 2.80 17.71 11.45
C LEU A 189 3.03 18.84 12.46
N SER A 190 4.14 18.81 13.21
CA SER A 190 4.47 19.86 14.18
C SER A 190 4.70 21.25 13.57
N LYS A 191 4.96 21.32 12.26
CA LYS A 191 5.02 22.60 11.53
C LYS A 191 3.64 23.11 11.09
N LEU A 192 2.67 22.22 10.97
CA LEU A 192 1.31 22.55 10.52
C LEU A 192 0.40 22.92 11.67
N THR A 193 0.55 22.26 12.82
CA THR A 193 -0.29 22.48 13.98
C THR A 193 0.47 22.21 15.29
N SER A 194 0.04 22.87 16.36
CA SER A 194 0.44 22.56 17.73
C SER A 194 -0.59 21.73 18.49
N ASN A 195 -1.67 21.37 17.83
CA ASN A 195 -2.75 20.56 18.39
C ASN A 195 -2.48 19.07 18.14
#